data_864fe2df9f20403a5f61252a3487c0dc
#
_entry.id   864fe2df9f20403a5f61252a3487c0dc
#
_cell.length_a   1.000
_cell.length_b   1.000
_cell.length_c   1.000
_cell.angle_alpha   90.00
_cell.angle_beta   90.00
_cell.angle_gamma   90.00
#
_symmetry.space_group_name_H-M   'P 1'
#
loop_
_entity.id
_entity.type
_entity.pdbx_description
1 polymer ?
#
loop_
_entity_poly.entity_id
_entity_poly.type
_entity_poly.pdbx_seq_one_letter_code
_entity_poly.pdbx_strand_id
1 'polypeptide(L)'
;MAPPVYSEEALDYFAEVTFGPEFGGGSQAIRKWTQDMRIAVYGTPNEDDLATLAEVIVDLNEIIGTIELEIVESGENVELHFAPEEEFESIESNYEPGNLGFFWVWWDGTESISNARILISTTELTQAERSHLIREELTQSLGLMNDSFSYEDSIFYQGWTDTGTYSELDEMLIEMLYLPKIGPGMEPGEVLELLGGG
;
A
#
# COMPACT_ATOMS: atom_id res chain seq x y z
N MET A 1 -12.16 -24.97 -5.08
CA MET A 1 -11.98 -24.79 -3.64
C MET A 1 -13.16 -23.97 -3.10
N ALA A 2 -13.59 -24.21 -1.86
CA ALA A 2 -14.52 -23.28 -1.22
C ALA A 2 -13.81 -21.91 -1.07
N PRO A 3 -14.53 -20.78 -1.19
CA PRO A 3 -13.93 -19.48 -0.94
C PRO A 3 -13.38 -19.41 0.50
N PRO A 4 -12.29 -18.66 0.73
CA PRO A 4 -11.80 -18.47 2.08
C PRO A 4 -12.89 -17.82 2.94
N VAL A 5 -12.98 -18.28 4.20
CA VAL A 5 -13.88 -17.69 5.19
C VAL A 5 -13.01 -16.86 6.12
N TYR A 6 -13.16 -15.54 6.05
CA TYR A 6 -12.43 -14.62 6.90
C TYR A 6 -13.10 -14.46 8.27
N SER A 7 -12.31 -14.21 9.31
CA SER A 7 -12.84 -13.90 10.65
C SER A 7 -13.50 -12.51 10.67
N GLU A 8 -14.39 -12.29 11.63
CA GLU A 8 -15.00 -10.97 11.87
C GLU A 8 -13.89 -9.91 12.13
N GLU A 9 -12.87 -10.27 12.92
CA GLU A 9 -11.70 -9.46 13.21
C GLU A 9 -10.97 -9.02 11.92
N ALA A 10 -10.73 -9.94 10.99
CA ALA A 10 -10.07 -9.62 9.72
C ALA A 10 -10.95 -8.73 8.82
N LEU A 11 -12.27 -8.94 8.82
CA LEU A 11 -13.21 -8.11 8.07
C LEU A 11 -13.30 -6.68 8.63
N ASP A 12 -13.33 -6.53 9.96
CA ASP A 12 -13.35 -5.22 10.63
C ASP A 12 -12.05 -4.46 10.36
N TYR A 13 -10.91 -5.13 10.45
CA TYR A 13 -9.62 -4.51 10.18
C TYR A 13 -9.44 -4.14 8.70
N PHE A 14 -9.89 -5.01 7.79
CA PHE A 14 -9.93 -4.68 6.36
C PHE A 14 -10.78 -3.43 6.10
N ALA A 15 -11.94 -3.31 6.74
CA ALA A 15 -12.80 -2.14 6.59
C ALA A 15 -12.13 -0.87 7.12
N GLU A 16 -11.43 -0.94 8.27
CA GLU A 16 -10.69 0.17 8.87
C GLU A 16 -9.59 0.66 7.94
N VAL A 17 -8.72 -0.25 7.47
CA VAL A 17 -7.57 0.10 6.63
C VAL A 17 -7.97 0.52 5.22
N THR A 18 -9.06 -0.04 4.67
CA THR A 18 -9.48 0.24 3.28
C THR A 18 -10.36 1.49 3.17
N PHE A 19 -11.32 1.68 4.08
CA PHE A 19 -12.38 2.68 3.97
C PHE A 19 -12.28 3.84 4.96
N GLY A 20 -11.29 3.84 5.85
CA GLY A 20 -11.11 4.90 6.84
C GLY A 20 -10.88 6.28 6.23
N PRO A 21 -11.10 7.36 6.99
CA PRO A 21 -11.14 8.74 6.47
C PRO A 21 -9.77 9.42 6.35
N GLU A 22 -8.65 8.74 6.28
CA GLU A 22 -7.31 9.34 6.40
C GLU A 22 -7.07 10.50 5.42
N PHE A 23 -7.61 10.44 4.21
CA PHE A 23 -7.48 11.50 3.20
C PHE A 23 -8.79 12.27 2.92
N GLY A 24 -9.64 12.44 3.92
CA GLY A 24 -10.67 13.46 3.95
C GLY A 24 -11.78 13.40 2.92
N GLY A 25 -12.91 12.78 3.25
CA GLY A 25 -14.23 13.14 2.71
C GLY A 25 -14.52 12.73 1.25
N GLY A 26 -13.74 11.80 0.70
CA GLY A 26 -14.03 11.17 -0.59
C GLY A 26 -15.01 9.99 -0.49
N SER A 27 -15.37 9.40 -1.61
CA SER A 27 -16.11 8.14 -1.67
C SER A 27 -15.37 7.05 -0.89
N GLN A 28 -16.07 6.33 -0.04
CA GLN A 28 -15.54 5.16 0.69
C GLN A 28 -15.55 3.89 -0.18
N ALA A 29 -15.43 4.02 -1.48
CA ALA A 29 -15.41 2.90 -2.40
C ALA A 29 -14.01 2.30 -2.52
N ILE A 30 -13.95 1.02 -2.90
CA ILE A 30 -12.69 0.34 -3.22
C ILE A 30 -11.91 1.13 -4.28
N ARG A 31 -10.65 1.43 -3.96
CA ARG A 31 -9.63 1.87 -4.92
C ARG A 31 -8.56 0.81 -5.00
N LYS A 32 -8.24 0.38 -6.19
CA LYS A 32 -7.20 -0.63 -6.40
C LYS A 32 -6.68 -0.58 -7.83
N TRP A 33 -5.52 -1.18 -8.03
CA TRP A 33 -4.99 -1.37 -9.37
C TRP A 33 -5.73 -2.48 -10.11
N THR A 34 -5.93 -2.26 -11.41
CA THR A 34 -6.50 -3.24 -12.35
C THR A 34 -5.52 -3.55 -13.49
N GLN A 35 -4.32 -2.98 -13.43
CA GLN A 35 -3.19 -3.18 -14.34
C GLN A 35 -1.92 -3.39 -13.52
N ASP A 36 -0.88 -3.95 -14.13
CA ASP A 36 0.40 -4.19 -13.50
C ASP A 36 1.06 -2.89 -13.04
N MET A 37 1.78 -2.98 -11.91
CA MET A 37 2.55 -1.87 -11.35
C MET A 37 3.98 -1.93 -11.86
N ARG A 38 4.36 -0.96 -12.68
CA ARG A 38 5.72 -0.79 -13.19
C ARG A 38 6.42 0.31 -12.41
N ILE A 39 7.37 -0.10 -11.57
CA ILE A 39 8.01 0.75 -10.57
C ILE A 39 9.36 1.23 -11.10
N ALA A 40 9.52 2.53 -11.29
CA ALA A 40 10.82 3.14 -11.53
C ALA A 40 11.37 3.74 -10.23
N VAL A 41 12.67 3.49 -9.98
CA VAL A 41 13.36 3.95 -8.77
C VAL A 41 14.18 5.19 -9.09
N TYR A 42 13.99 6.24 -8.30
CA TYR A 42 14.66 7.54 -8.43
C TYR A 42 15.44 7.92 -7.17
N GLY A 43 16.34 8.88 -7.31
CA GLY A 43 17.10 9.42 -6.19
C GLY A 43 18.32 8.59 -5.81
N THR A 44 18.54 8.39 -4.51
CA THR A 44 19.76 7.79 -3.98
C THR A 44 19.51 6.62 -3.02
N PRO A 45 18.85 5.52 -3.47
CA PRO A 45 18.72 4.31 -2.65
C PRO A 45 20.11 3.70 -2.40
N ASN A 46 20.27 3.06 -1.25
CA ASN A 46 21.42 2.19 -0.99
C ASN A 46 21.13 0.73 -1.40
N GLU A 47 22.10 -0.17 -1.23
CA GLU A 47 21.95 -1.58 -1.61
C GLU A 47 20.87 -2.31 -0.77
N ASP A 48 20.73 -1.97 0.51
CA ASP A 48 19.74 -2.57 1.40
C ASP A 48 18.32 -2.07 1.07
N ASP A 49 18.16 -0.81 0.64
CA ASP A 49 16.88 -0.27 0.17
C ASP A 49 16.38 -1.04 -1.06
N LEU A 50 17.28 -1.28 -2.02
CA LEU A 50 16.95 -2.03 -3.24
C LEU A 50 16.67 -3.51 -2.96
N ALA A 51 17.38 -4.11 -2.00
CA ALA A 51 17.14 -5.47 -1.56
C ALA A 51 15.75 -5.59 -0.89
N THR A 52 15.42 -4.65 0.00
CA THR A 52 14.09 -4.60 0.65
C THR A 52 12.99 -4.42 -0.40
N LEU A 53 13.14 -3.50 -1.36
CA LEU A 53 12.15 -3.30 -2.41
C LEU A 53 11.92 -4.58 -3.22
N ALA A 54 12.99 -5.29 -3.58
CA ALA A 54 12.89 -6.54 -4.32
C ALA A 54 12.17 -7.64 -3.51
N GLU A 55 12.44 -7.72 -2.19
CA GLU A 55 11.74 -8.64 -1.28
C GLU A 55 10.25 -8.31 -1.18
N VAL A 56 9.89 -7.04 -0.96
CA VAL A 56 8.49 -6.61 -0.89
C VAL A 56 7.72 -6.92 -2.17
N ILE A 57 8.34 -6.71 -3.33
CA ILE A 57 7.72 -7.05 -4.62
C ILE A 57 7.48 -8.56 -4.74
N VAL A 58 8.42 -9.39 -4.30
CA VAL A 58 8.25 -10.85 -4.30
C VAL A 58 7.09 -11.25 -3.39
N ASP A 59 7.07 -10.76 -2.14
CA ASP A 59 6.01 -11.04 -1.17
C ASP A 59 4.63 -10.64 -1.72
N LEU A 60 4.51 -9.44 -2.27
CA LEU A 60 3.25 -8.94 -2.84
C LEU A 60 2.81 -9.75 -4.06
N ASN A 61 3.71 -10.14 -4.95
CA ASN A 61 3.40 -10.97 -6.11
C ASN A 61 3.01 -12.42 -5.72
N GLU A 62 3.47 -12.92 -4.56
CA GLU A 62 3.01 -14.21 -4.03
C GLU A 62 1.58 -14.14 -3.49
N ILE A 63 1.17 -13.00 -2.90
CA ILE A 63 -0.18 -12.79 -2.35
C ILE A 63 -1.17 -12.39 -3.45
N ILE A 64 -0.75 -11.50 -4.37
CA ILE A 64 -1.62 -10.88 -5.39
C ILE A 64 -1.59 -11.70 -6.68
N GLY A 65 -2.72 -12.29 -7.04
CA GLY A 65 -2.81 -13.09 -8.27
C GLY A 65 -3.47 -12.40 -9.47
N THR A 66 -3.80 -11.10 -9.37
CA THR A 66 -4.59 -10.37 -10.38
C THR A 66 -3.82 -9.28 -11.12
N ILE A 67 -2.72 -8.83 -10.59
CA ILE A 67 -1.74 -7.90 -11.19
C ILE A 67 -0.34 -8.38 -10.84
N GLU A 68 0.68 -7.86 -11.53
CA GLU A 68 2.09 -8.10 -11.25
C GLU A 68 2.79 -6.78 -10.92
N LEU A 69 3.72 -6.81 -9.96
CA LEU A 69 4.60 -5.70 -9.61
C LEU A 69 6.00 -5.99 -10.17
N GLU A 70 6.59 -5.04 -10.90
CA GLU A 70 7.94 -5.18 -11.45
C GLU A 70 8.73 -3.86 -11.40
N ILE A 71 10.05 -3.97 -11.26
CA ILE A 71 10.95 -2.81 -11.39
C ILE A 71 11.29 -2.63 -12.88
N VAL A 72 11.15 -1.40 -13.38
CA VAL A 72 11.40 -1.05 -14.78
C VAL A 72 12.39 0.11 -14.92
N GLU A 73 13.07 0.19 -16.06
CA GLU A 73 13.93 1.34 -16.39
C GLU A 73 13.14 2.50 -17.03
N SER A 74 11.98 2.22 -17.60
CA SER A 74 11.11 3.22 -18.26
C SER A 74 9.71 2.68 -18.51
N GLY A 75 8.73 3.58 -18.71
CA GLY A 75 7.34 3.23 -18.94
C GLY A 75 6.61 2.89 -17.63
N GLU A 76 7.09 3.45 -16.54
CA GLU A 76 6.54 3.34 -15.21
C GLU A 76 5.14 3.94 -15.08
N ASN A 77 4.39 3.44 -14.12
CA ASN A 77 3.19 4.03 -13.58
C ASN A 77 3.30 4.22 -12.04
N VAL A 78 4.43 3.80 -11.47
CA VAL A 78 4.79 4.03 -10.07
C VAL A 78 6.19 4.65 -10.03
N GLU A 79 6.31 5.84 -9.44
CA GLU A 79 7.58 6.52 -9.16
C GLU A 79 7.94 6.31 -7.68
N LEU A 80 9.02 5.61 -7.39
CA LEU A 80 9.55 5.43 -6.04
C LEU A 80 10.82 6.28 -5.88
N HIS A 81 10.75 7.31 -5.05
CA HIS A 81 11.82 8.27 -4.82
C HIS A 81 12.50 8.08 -3.48
N PHE A 82 13.82 7.98 -3.48
CA PHE A 82 14.68 8.01 -2.31
C PHE A 82 15.38 9.36 -2.24
N ALA A 83 14.94 10.25 -1.33
CA ALA A 83 15.45 11.61 -1.20
C ALA A 83 15.43 12.07 0.26
N PRO A 84 16.19 13.12 0.64
CA PRO A 84 15.99 13.79 1.92
C PRO A 84 14.55 14.33 2.05
N GLU A 85 13.96 14.27 3.25
CA GLU A 85 12.58 14.72 3.50
C GLU A 85 12.35 16.17 3.02
N GLU A 86 13.35 17.03 3.15
CA GLU A 86 13.32 18.43 2.70
C GLU A 86 13.11 18.63 1.20
N GLU A 87 13.30 17.59 0.38
CA GLU A 87 13.05 17.60 -1.06
C GLU A 87 11.63 17.12 -1.44
N PHE A 88 10.91 16.48 -0.53
CA PHE A 88 9.61 15.83 -0.81
C PHE A 88 8.56 16.79 -1.37
N GLU A 89 8.44 18.00 -0.80
CA GLU A 89 7.49 19.02 -1.28
C GLU A 89 7.78 19.43 -2.74
N SER A 90 9.04 19.38 -3.17
CA SER A 90 9.42 19.67 -4.55
C SER A 90 9.14 18.53 -5.52
N ILE A 91 9.06 17.27 -5.02
CA ILE A 91 8.79 16.07 -5.80
C ILE A 91 7.27 15.85 -5.89
N GLU A 92 6.55 15.99 -4.77
CA GLU A 92 5.11 15.78 -4.69
C GLU A 92 4.40 16.93 -3.95
N SER A 93 3.58 17.68 -4.67
CA SER A 93 2.90 18.87 -4.14
C SER A 93 1.80 18.59 -3.11
N ASN A 94 1.36 17.34 -3.00
CA ASN A 94 0.40 16.90 -1.98
C ASN A 94 1.08 16.37 -0.73
N TYR A 95 2.43 16.38 -0.68
CA TYR A 95 3.18 15.94 0.49
C TYR A 95 2.83 16.79 1.71
N GLU A 96 2.66 16.11 2.85
CA GLU A 96 2.46 16.74 4.15
C GLU A 96 3.75 16.70 4.97
N PRO A 97 4.34 17.85 5.35
CA PRO A 97 5.63 17.92 6.04
C PRO A 97 5.65 17.15 7.35
N GLY A 98 6.78 16.44 7.59
CA GLY A 98 7.02 15.65 8.79
C GLY A 98 6.82 14.14 8.61
N ASN A 99 6.39 13.69 7.44
CA ASN A 99 6.33 12.27 7.11
C ASN A 99 7.64 11.83 6.45
N LEU A 100 8.29 10.80 7.00
CA LEU A 100 9.54 10.25 6.46
C LEU A 100 9.31 9.16 5.41
N GLY A 101 8.09 8.63 5.34
CA GLY A 101 7.50 7.88 4.24
C GLY A 101 6.24 8.60 3.77
N PHE A 102 5.90 8.51 2.51
CA PHE A 102 4.69 9.11 1.97
C PHE A 102 4.32 8.46 0.64
N PHE A 103 3.05 8.23 0.40
CA PHE A 103 2.55 7.85 -0.90
C PHE A 103 1.43 8.78 -1.37
N TRP A 104 1.30 8.90 -2.69
CA TRP A 104 0.18 9.55 -3.34
C TRP A 104 -0.25 8.73 -4.55
N VAL A 105 -1.56 8.53 -4.72
CA VAL A 105 -2.11 7.76 -5.83
C VAL A 105 -3.09 8.58 -6.65
N TRP A 106 -3.16 8.27 -7.93
CA TRP A 106 -4.15 8.83 -8.84
C TRP A 106 -5.04 7.72 -9.35
N TRP A 107 -6.33 7.96 -9.38
CA TRP A 107 -7.35 7.03 -9.87
C TRP A 107 -8.26 7.72 -10.88
N ASP A 108 -8.94 6.93 -11.69
CA ASP A 108 -9.89 7.40 -12.69
C ASP A 108 -11.34 7.48 -12.15
N GLY A 109 -12.29 7.81 -13.04
CA GLY A 109 -13.71 7.91 -12.68
C GLY A 109 -14.39 6.58 -12.34
N THR A 110 -13.67 5.46 -12.43
CA THR A 110 -14.11 4.12 -12.00
C THR A 110 -13.46 3.67 -10.70
N GLU A 111 -12.74 4.56 -10.00
CA GLU A 111 -11.95 4.30 -8.79
C GLU A 111 -10.76 3.32 -9.03
N SER A 112 -10.37 3.09 -10.30
CA SER A 112 -9.18 2.30 -10.64
C SER A 112 -7.93 3.16 -10.50
N ILE A 113 -6.96 2.71 -9.66
CA ILE A 113 -5.68 3.39 -9.51
C ILE A 113 -4.88 3.21 -10.79
N SER A 114 -4.29 4.29 -11.28
CA SER A 114 -3.55 4.33 -12.53
C SER A 114 -2.09 4.72 -12.38
N ASN A 115 -1.78 5.50 -11.37
CA ASN A 115 -0.43 5.98 -11.06
C ASN A 115 -0.22 6.11 -9.56
N ALA A 116 1.02 5.99 -9.12
CA ALA A 116 1.44 6.26 -7.75
C ALA A 116 2.79 6.98 -7.72
N ARG A 117 3.00 7.77 -6.66
CA ARG A 117 4.30 8.31 -6.27
C ARG A 117 4.54 7.97 -4.82
N ILE A 118 5.72 7.42 -4.55
CA ILE A 118 6.13 6.99 -3.21
C ILE A 118 7.43 7.70 -2.88
N LEU A 119 7.53 8.26 -1.69
CA LEU A 119 8.68 8.99 -1.20
C LEU A 119 9.21 8.30 0.06
N ILE A 120 10.49 7.97 0.08
CA ILE A 120 11.18 7.37 1.23
C ILE A 120 12.35 8.25 1.62
N SER A 121 12.39 8.70 2.87
CA SER A 121 13.47 9.55 3.35
C SER A 121 14.81 8.80 3.40
N THR A 122 15.85 9.46 2.90
CA THR A 122 17.24 8.98 3.02
C THR A 122 17.97 9.54 4.24
N THR A 123 17.29 10.40 5.02
CA THR A 123 17.82 11.04 6.23
C THR A 123 16.95 10.72 7.44
N GLU A 124 17.54 10.84 8.64
CA GLU A 124 16.86 10.69 9.94
C GLU A 124 16.27 9.31 10.24
N LEU A 125 16.58 8.30 9.43
CA LEU A 125 16.11 6.92 9.57
C LEU A 125 17.27 5.94 9.72
N THR A 126 17.10 4.95 10.57
CA THR A 126 17.89 3.71 10.54
C THR A 126 17.52 2.90 9.30
N GLN A 127 18.33 1.90 8.94
CA GLN A 127 17.99 1.01 7.82
C GLN A 127 16.71 0.20 8.09
N ALA A 128 16.49 -0.24 9.34
CA ALA A 128 15.28 -0.98 9.71
C ALA A 128 14.01 -0.15 9.50
N GLU A 129 14.01 1.09 9.97
CA GLU A 129 12.91 2.05 9.79
C GLU A 129 12.67 2.36 8.30
N ARG A 130 13.74 2.51 7.50
CA ARG A 130 13.61 2.74 6.07
C ARG A 130 13.05 1.52 5.34
N SER A 131 13.49 0.33 5.73
CA SER A 131 12.96 -0.92 5.18
C SER A 131 11.48 -1.11 5.52
N HIS A 132 11.07 -0.71 6.73
CA HIS A 132 9.65 -0.66 7.13
C HIS A 132 8.86 0.27 6.21
N LEU A 133 9.30 1.54 6.06
CA LEU A 133 8.61 2.52 5.22
C LEU A 133 8.52 2.10 3.74
N ILE A 134 9.55 1.44 3.18
CA ILE A 134 9.47 0.90 1.81
C ILE A 134 8.32 -0.11 1.70
N ARG A 135 8.17 -0.99 2.70
CA ARG A 135 7.10 -1.99 2.73
C ARG A 135 5.73 -1.36 2.93
N GLU A 136 5.62 -0.46 3.89
CA GLU A 136 4.38 0.23 4.25
C GLU A 136 3.84 1.04 3.06
N GLU A 137 4.59 2.02 2.55
CA GLU A 137 4.14 2.95 1.53
C GLU A 137 3.81 2.25 0.20
N LEU A 138 4.62 1.23 -0.19
CA LEU A 138 4.31 0.45 -1.37
C LEU A 138 3.02 -0.36 -1.19
N THR A 139 2.79 -0.93 -0.01
CA THR A 139 1.58 -1.71 0.29
C THR A 139 0.34 -0.81 0.36
N GLN A 140 0.44 0.35 1.00
CA GLN A 140 -0.67 1.32 1.06
C GLN A 140 -1.04 1.84 -0.33
N SER A 141 -0.05 2.03 -1.21
CA SER A 141 -0.28 2.45 -2.59
C SER A 141 -1.08 1.45 -3.44
N LEU A 142 -1.26 0.22 -2.95
CA LEU A 142 -2.13 -0.80 -3.56
C LEU A 142 -3.63 -0.49 -3.41
N GLY A 143 -3.99 0.38 -2.43
CA GLY A 143 -5.36 0.74 -2.10
C GLY A 143 -5.78 0.48 -0.65
N LEU A 144 -4.85 0.06 0.22
CA LEU A 144 -5.00 -0.09 1.67
C LEU A 144 -4.47 1.19 2.35
N MET A 145 -5.19 2.30 2.20
CA MET A 145 -4.66 3.66 2.32
C MET A 145 -4.71 4.26 3.72
N ASN A 146 -5.18 3.52 4.73
CA ASN A 146 -5.34 4.09 6.07
C ASN A 146 -4.54 3.31 7.09
N ASP A 147 -3.95 4.05 8.02
CA ASP A 147 -3.31 3.49 9.21
C ASP A 147 -4.33 3.15 10.30
N SER A 148 -3.91 2.33 11.24
CA SER A 148 -4.69 1.87 12.36
C SER A 148 -3.85 1.75 13.63
N PHE A 149 -4.47 1.98 14.78
CA PHE A 149 -3.85 1.68 16.08
C PHE A 149 -4.19 0.28 16.61
N SER A 150 -4.89 -0.56 15.82
CA SER A 150 -5.47 -1.81 16.32
C SER A 150 -4.45 -2.93 16.54
N TYR A 151 -3.41 -3.03 15.69
CA TYR A 151 -2.43 -4.13 15.73
C TYR A 151 -1.01 -3.61 15.59
N GLU A 152 -0.22 -3.70 16.68
CA GLU A 152 1.15 -3.17 16.75
C GLU A 152 2.16 -3.94 15.87
N ASP A 153 1.83 -5.16 15.45
CA ASP A 153 2.62 -6.01 14.57
C ASP A 153 2.23 -5.94 13.10
N SER A 154 1.24 -5.12 12.78
CA SER A 154 0.81 -4.87 11.40
C SER A 154 1.67 -3.82 10.71
N ILE A 155 1.81 -3.96 9.39
CA ILE A 155 2.45 -2.95 8.54
C ILE A 155 1.63 -1.66 8.44
N PHE A 156 0.35 -1.69 8.78
CA PHE A 156 -0.56 -0.55 8.81
C PHE A 156 -0.69 0.09 10.20
N TYR A 157 0.22 -0.21 11.12
CA TYR A 157 0.17 0.35 12.46
C TYR A 157 0.62 1.81 12.46
N GLN A 158 -0.27 2.74 12.87
CA GLN A 158 -0.02 4.18 12.88
C GLN A 158 1.08 4.61 13.88
N GLY A 159 1.44 3.78 14.85
CA GLY A 159 2.54 4.05 15.78
C GLY A 159 3.89 3.77 15.10
N TRP A 160 4.93 4.49 15.56
CA TRP A 160 6.28 4.27 15.04
C TRP A 160 6.75 2.83 15.29
N THR A 161 7.11 2.11 14.23
CA THR A 161 7.56 0.73 14.27
C THR A 161 8.68 0.48 13.26
N ASP A 162 9.39 -0.65 13.40
CA ASP A 162 10.38 -1.15 12.45
C ASP A 162 10.02 -2.57 11.95
N THR A 163 8.71 -2.89 11.96
CA THR A 163 8.18 -4.15 11.44
C THR A 163 8.61 -4.36 9.99
N GLY A 164 9.37 -5.41 9.73
CA GLY A 164 10.01 -5.67 8.44
C GLY A 164 9.29 -6.71 7.56
N THR A 165 8.24 -7.36 8.08
CA THR A 165 7.51 -8.44 7.39
C THR A 165 6.01 -8.27 7.58
N TYR A 166 5.21 -8.83 6.67
CA TYR A 166 3.76 -8.88 6.85
C TYR A 166 3.38 -9.84 7.97
N SER A 167 2.41 -9.44 8.80
CA SER A 167 1.68 -10.35 9.68
C SER A 167 0.72 -11.22 8.86
N GLU A 168 0.22 -12.33 9.45
CA GLU A 168 -0.83 -13.13 8.79
C GLU A 168 -2.07 -12.28 8.48
N LEU A 169 -2.37 -11.29 9.30
CA LEU A 169 -3.49 -10.39 9.11
C LEU A 169 -3.25 -9.44 7.92
N ASP A 170 -2.04 -8.87 7.79
CA ASP A 170 -1.67 -8.03 6.65
C ASP A 170 -1.81 -8.77 5.32
N GLU A 171 -1.30 -10.01 5.26
CA GLU A 171 -1.44 -10.86 4.07
C GLU A 171 -2.92 -11.09 3.72
N MET A 172 -3.78 -11.33 4.72
CA MET A 172 -5.22 -11.47 4.50
C MET A 172 -5.86 -10.20 3.94
N LEU A 173 -5.48 -9.01 4.43
CA LEU A 173 -6.01 -7.74 3.93
C LEU A 173 -5.64 -7.52 2.46
N ILE A 174 -4.37 -7.77 2.11
CA ILE A 174 -3.88 -7.68 0.74
C ILE A 174 -4.62 -8.68 -0.16
N GLU A 175 -4.74 -9.94 0.28
CA GLU A 175 -5.50 -10.98 -0.45
C GLU A 175 -6.96 -10.55 -0.67
N MET A 176 -7.66 -10.07 0.38
CA MET A 176 -9.06 -9.62 0.30
C MET A 176 -9.24 -8.55 -0.76
N LEU A 177 -8.38 -7.50 -0.75
CA LEU A 177 -8.45 -6.42 -1.73
C LEU A 177 -8.28 -6.94 -3.16
N TYR A 178 -7.40 -7.91 -3.37
CA TYR A 178 -7.05 -8.43 -4.69
C TYR A 178 -7.80 -9.70 -5.10
N LEU A 179 -8.81 -10.13 -4.33
CA LEU A 179 -9.72 -11.18 -4.81
C LEU A 179 -10.38 -10.75 -6.14
N PRO A 180 -10.50 -11.66 -7.14
CA PRO A 180 -11.11 -11.34 -8.43
C PRO A 180 -12.55 -10.81 -8.36
N LYS A 181 -13.26 -11.11 -7.27
CA LYS A 181 -14.64 -10.66 -7.03
C LYS A 181 -14.74 -9.23 -6.47
N ILE A 182 -13.62 -8.66 -5.99
CA ILE A 182 -13.55 -7.31 -5.46
C ILE A 182 -13.02 -6.38 -6.55
N GLY A 183 -13.84 -5.44 -6.97
CA GLY A 183 -13.53 -4.48 -8.02
C GLY A 183 -13.46 -3.04 -7.52
N PRO A 184 -12.76 -2.15 -8.25
CA PRO A 184 -12.78 -0.73 -7.94
C PRO A 184 -14.21 -0.18 -8.03
N GLY A 185 -14.52 0.83 -7.19
CA GLY A 185 -15.83 1.44 -7.11
C GLY A 185 -16.86 0.70 -6.24
N MET A 186 -16.55 -0.49 -5.74
CA MET A 186 -17.44 -1.22 -4.83
C MET A 186 -17.54 -0.51 -3.48
N GLU A 187 -18.78 -0.44 -2.96
CA GLU A 187 -19.09 0.18 -1.67
C GLU A 187 -18.81 -0.78 -0.50
N PRO A 188 -18.52 -0.28 0.72
CA PRO A 188 -18.14 -1.10 1.88
C PRO A 188 -19.12 -2.24 2.18
N GLY A 189 -20.42 -1.97 2.14
CA GLY A 189 -21.45 -2.99 2.44
C GLY A 189 -21.43 -4.15 1.45
N GLU A 190 -21.26 -3.88 0.15
CA GLU A 190 -21.16 -4.89 -0.90
C GLU A 190 -19.90 -5.75 -0.72
N VAL A 191 -18.78 -5.09 -0.41
CA VAL A 191 -17.49 -5.77 -0.22
C VAL A 191 -17.55 -6.71 0.99
N LEU A 192 -18.04 -6.22 2.14
CA LEU A 192 -18.11 -7.02 3.36
C LEU A 192 -19.10 -8.18 3.24
N GLU A 193 -20.22 -8.03 2.51
CA GLU A 193 -21.12 -9.13 2.18
C GLU A 193 -20.43 -10.20 1.34
N LEU A 194 -19.67 -9.80 0.31
CA LEU A 194 -18.91 -10.71 -0.52
C LEU A 194 -17.78 -11.44 0.24
N LEU A 195 -17.11 -10.77 1.15
CA LEU A 195 -16.00 -11.33 1.95
C LEU A 195 -16.52 -12.20 3.08
N GLY A 196 -17.60 -11.81 3.75
CA GLY A 196 -18.19 -12.53 4.88
C GLY A 196 -18.91 -13.83 4.51
N GLY A 197 -19.10 -14.08 3.20
CA GLY A 197 -19.63 -15.35 2.70
C GLY A 197 -21.06 -15.62 3.09
N GLY A 198 -21.99 -14.71 2.79
CA GLY A 198 -23.43 -14.80 3.02
C GLY A 198 -24.03 -16.13 3.40
#